data_791021e1237420483ac313b243cd282a
#
_entry.id   791021e1237420483ac313b243cd282a
#
_cell.length_a   1.000
_cell.length_b   1.000
_cell.length_c   1.000
_cell.angle_alpha   90.00
_cell.angle_beta   90.00
_cell.angle_gamma   90.00
#
_symmetry.space_group_name_H-M   'P 1'
#
loop_
_entity.id
_entity.type
_entity.pdbx_description
1 polymer ?
#
loop_
_entity_poly.entity_id
_entity_poly.type
_entity_poly.pdbx_seq_one_letter_code
_entity_poly.pdbx_strand_id
1 'polypeptide(L)'
;MRRRRKALLRQLPPLKSILRGSLIERYKRCDKPGCKCAEGPGHGPKYYLSVSHPGLRPQMDYVPQESHAQIAEFVANYHRAREILEAISEINRELLRRREAL
;
A
#
# COMPACT_ATOMS: atom_id res chain seq x y z
N MET A 1 -28.53 -1.55 -3.57
CA MET A 1 -27.52 -1.03 -2.63
C MET A 1 -27.08 -2.05 -1.59
N ARG A 2 -28.00 -2.65 -0.87
CA ARG A 2 -27.63 -3.62 0.16
C ARG A 2 -26.95 -4.85 -0.39
N ARG A 3 -27.34 -5.31 -1.58
CA ARG A 3 -26.69 -6.42 -2.26
C ARG A 3 -25.24 -6.10 -2.61
N ARG A 4 -25.00 -4.90 -3.11
CA ARG A 4 -23.65 -4.46 -3.45
C ARG A 4 -22.78 -4.37 -2.20
N ARG A 5 -23.34 -3.84 -1.10
CA ARG A 5 -22.62 -3.77 0.17
C ARG A 5 -22.22 -5.14 0.66
N LYS A 6 -23.12 -6.12 0.58
CA LYS A 6 -22.84 -7.50 0.98
C LYS A 6 -21.77 -8.13 0.10
N ALA A 7 -21.84 -7.88 -1.21
CA ALA A 7 -20.82 -8.38 -2.14
C ALA A 7 -19.45 -7.76 -1.86
N LEU A 8 -19.39 -6.46 -1.54
CA LEU A 8 -18.15 -5.79 -1.19
C LEU A 8 -17.52 -6.37 0.07
N LEU A 9 -18.33 -6.70 1.07
CA LEU A 9 -17.82 -7.32 2.29
C LEU A 9 -17.14 -8.66 2.01
N ARG A 10 -17.64 -9.41 1.04
CA ARG A 10 -17.04 -10.68 0.65
C ARG A 10 -15.73 -10.52 -0.10
N GLN A 11 -15.48 -9.35 -0.68
CA GLN A 11 -14.27 -9.08 -1.45
C GLN A 11 -13.13 -8.52 -0.60
N LEU A 12 -13.37 -8.29 0.69
CA LEU A 12 -12.31 -7.82 1.58
C LEU A 12 -11.16 -8.81 1.63
N PRO A 13 -9.91 -8.33 1.45
CA PRO A 13 -8.76 -9.21 1.64
C PRO A 13 -8.59 -9.57 3.12
N PRO A 14 -7.75 -10.57 3.44
CA PRO A 14 -7.45 -10.88 4.84
C PRO A 14 -6.86 -9.66 5.54
N LEU A 15 -7.52 -9.18 6.59
CA LEU A 15 -7.09 -7.96 7.26
C LEU A 15 -5.79 -8.14 8.06
N LYS A 16 -5.41 -9.38 8.37
CA LYS A 16 -4.10 -9.66 8.98
C LYS A 16 -2.95 -9.47 8.00
N SER A 17 -3.26 -9.38 6.69
CA SER A 17 -2.27 -9.31 5.61
C SER A 17 -2.35 -7.97 4.90
N ILE A 18 -2.43 -6.89 5.65
CA ILE A 18 -2.45 -5.53 5.11
C ILE A 18 -1.26 -4.74 5.63
N LEU A 19 -0.81 -3.79 4.82
CA LEU A 19 0.29 -2.92 5.19
C LEU A 19 0.10 -1.57 4.50
N ARG A 20 0.01 -0.51 5.30
CA ARG A 20 -0.15 0.84 4.77
C ARG A 20 1.21 1.41 4.38
N GLY A 21 1.31 1.95 3.19
CA GLY A 21 2.53 2.59 2.72
C GLY A 21 2.71 2.42 1.22
N SER A 22 3.86 2.84 0.74
CA SER A 22 4.24 2.73 -0.66
C SER A 22 5.58 2.04 -0.77
N LEU A 23 5.69 1.06 -1.66
CA LEU A 23 6.97 0.44 -1.95
C LEU A 23 7.75 1.33 -2.89
N ILE A 24 9.00 1.58 -2.54
CA ILE A 24 9.92 2.35 -3.38
C ILE A 24 11.18 1.56 -3.62
N GLU A 25 11.74 1.75 -4.82
CA GLU A 25 13.04 1.22 -5.19
C GLU A 25 14.06 2.33 -5.13
N ARG A 26 15.21 2.02 -4.57
CA ARG A 26 16.34 2.95 -4.57
C ARG A 26 17.58 2.29 -5.10
N TYR A 27 18.28 3.01 -5.94
CA TYR A 27 19.61 2.65 -6.45
C TYR A 27 20.58 3.64 -5.85
N LYS A 28 21.63 3.10 -5.24
CA LYS A 28 22.65 3.93 -4.61
C LYS A 28 23.94 3.83 -5.41
N ARG A 29 24.43 4.96 -5.90
CA ARG A 29 25.70 5.02 -6.58
C ARG A 29 26.82 5.03 -5.55
N CYS A 30 27.88 4.31 -5.89
CA CYS A 30 29.08 4.26 -5.08
C CYS A 30 29.98 5.45 -5.42
N ASP A 31 30.54 6.11 -4.39
CA ASP A 31 31.45 7.24 -4.60
C ASP A 31 32.88 6.80 -4.90
N LYS A 32 33.13 5.48 -4.92
CA LYS A 32 34.47 4.96 -5.19
C LYS A 32 34.82 5.00 -6.69
N PRO A 33 35.94 5.62 -7.07
CA PRO A 33 36.39 5.60 -8.47
C PRO A 33 36.61 4.16 -8.94
N GLY A 34 36.24 3.85 -10.18
CA GLY A 34 36.40 2.54 -10.77
C GLY A 34 35.36 1.51 -10.37
N CYS A 35 34.40 1.85 -9.56
CA CYS A 35 33.27 0.97 -9.24
C CYS A 35 32.32 0.85 -10.43
N LYS A 36 31.81 -0.36 -10.71
CA LYS A 36 30.89 -0.63 -11.80
C LYS A 36 29.61 0.21 -11.72
N CYS A 37 29.22 0.64 -10.53
CA CYS A 37 28.04 1.46 -10.36
C CYS A 37 28.18 2.87 -10.93
N ALA A 38 29.43 3.31 -11.22
CA ALA A 38 29.65 4.62 -11.83
C ALA A 38 29.11 4.69 -13.27
N GLU A 39 29.03 3.55 -13.95
CA GLU A 39 28.56 3.45 -15.33
C GLU A 39 27.13 2.95 -15.47
N GLY A 40 26.49 2.60 -14.35
CA GLY A 40 25.15 2.02 -14.35
C GLY A 40 24.21 2.71 -13.39
N PRO A 41 23.06 2.10 -13.09
CA PRO A 41 22.06 2.68 -12.20
C PRO A 41 22.50 2.72 -10.73
N GLY A 42 23.66 2.19 -10.39
CA GLY A 42 24.16 2.14 -9.04
C GLY A 42 23.99 0.77 -8.38
N HIS A 43 24.26 0.70 -7.08
CA HIS A 43 24.04 -0.50 -6.31
C HIS A 43 22.56 -0.64 -5.97
N GLY A 44 22.03 -1.82 -6.13
CA GLY A 44 20.64 -2.09 -5.84
C GLY A 44 20.02 -3.03 -6.85
N PRO A 45 18.67 -3.06 -6.92
CA PRO A 45 17.77 -2.18 -6.17
C PRO A 45 17.70 -2.56 -4.69
N LYS A 46 17.49 -1.56 -3.86
CA LYS A 46 17.07 -1.74 -2.47
C LYS A 46 15.63 -1.26 -2.35
N TYR A 47 14.84 -2.00 -1.60
CA TYR A 47 13.42 -1.72 -1.45
C TYR A 47 13.14 -1.17 -0.06
N TYR A 48 12.24 -0.19 -0.02
CA TYR A 48 11.80 0.43 1.23
C TYR A 48 10.29 0.59 1.21
N LEU A 49 9.69 0.48 2.38
CA LEU A 49 8.31 0.85 2.57
C LEU A 49 8.28 2.26 3.14
N SER A 50 7.68 3.18 2.41
CA SER A 50 7.52 4.57 2.84
C SER A 50 6.14 4.73 3.45
N VAL A 51 6.09 5.17 4.71
CA VAL A 51 4.84 5.40 5.44
C VAL A 51 4.79 6.85 5.84
N SER A 52 3.77 7.57 5.38
CA SER A 52 3.59 8.97 5.75
C SER A 52 2.73 9.10 7.00
N HIS A 53 3.07 10.09 7.83
CA HIS A 53 2.32 10.45 9.03
C HIS A 53 2.06 11.94 9.00
N PRO A 54 0.87 12.42 9.42
CA PRO A 54 0.58 13.85 9.44
C PRO A 54 1.58 14.63 10.29
N GLY A 55 2.12 15.70 9.73
CA GLY A 55 3.04 16.57 10.44
C GLY A 55 4.44 16.01 10.68
N LEU A 56 4.74 14.82 10.20
CA LEU A 56 6.03 14.16 10.40
C LEU A 56 6.65 13.80 9.04
N ARG A 57 7.97 13.57 9.07
CA ARG A 57 8.66 13.04 7.89
C ARG A 57 8.20 11.63 7.62
N PRO A 58 8.12 11.20 6.35
CA PRO A 58 7.82 9.80 6.04
C PRO A 58 8.84 8.86 6.71
N GLN A 59 8.32 7.80 7.30
CA GLN A 59 9.18 6.75 7.85
C GLN A 59 9.48 5.74 6.76
N MET A 60 10.73 5.26 6.77
CA MET A 60 11.22 4.32 5.77
C MET A 60 11.63 3.04 6.45
N ASP A 61 11.02 1.93 6.06
CA ASP A 61 11.38 0.61 6.57
C ASP A 61 12.03 -0.19 5.46
N TYR A 62 13.20 -0.76 5.74
CA TYR A 62 13.90 -1.58 4.77
C TYR A 62 13.11 -2.86 4.49
N VAL A 63 12.97 -3.20 3.21
CA VAL A 63 12.29 -4.42 2.78
C VAL A 63 13.34 -5.36 2.17
N PRO A 64 13.64 -6.50 2.83
CA PRO A 64 14.52 -7.49 2.26
C PRO A 64 14.02 -7.96 0.90
N GLN A 65 14.93 -8.25 -0.02
CA GLN A 65 14.58 -8.65 -1.37
C GLN A 65 13.68 -9.90 -1.38
N GLU A 66 13.96 -10.86 -0.51
CA GLU A 66 13.16 -12.07 -0.40
C GLU A 66 11.74 -11.83 0.12
N SER A 67 11.49 -10.70 0.77
CA SER A 67 10.17 -10.34 1.28
C SER A 67 9.42 -9.39 0.36
N HIS A 68 10.05 -8.91 -0.70
CA HIS A 68 9.46 -7.89 -1.57
C HIS A 68 8.08 -8.27 -2.12
N ALA A 69 7.94 -9.50 -2.64
CA ALA A 69 6.67 -9.94 -3.21
C ALA A 69 5.56 -9.99 -2.16
N GLN A 70 5.88 -10.45 -0.95
CA GLN A 70 4.92 -10.52 0.15
C GLN A 70 4.49 -9.12 0.59
N ILE A 71 5.45 -8.21 0.73
CA ILE A 71 5.16 -6.84 1.12
C ILE A 71 4.32 -6.13 0.06
N ALA A 72 4.61 -6.36 -1.23
CA ALA A 72 3.82 -5.81 -2.33
C ALA A 72 2.37 -6.28 -2.25
N GLU A 73 2.15 -7.56 -1.94
CA GLU A 73 0.81 -8.12 -1.77
C GLU A 73 0.08 -7.47 -0.58
N PHE A 74 0.78 -7.29 0.55
CA PHE A 74 0.20 -6.67 1.73
C PHE A 74 -0.21 -5.22 1.46
N VAL A 75 0.62 -4.48 0.72
CA VAL A 75 0.31 -3.10 0.33
C VAL A 75 -0.90 -3.06 -0.60
N ALA A 76 -0.95 -3.96 -1.59
CA ALA A 76 -2.09 -4.07 -2.50
C ALA A 76 -3.38 -4.41 -1.73
N ASN A 77 -3.30 -5.31 -0.76
CA ASN A 77 -4.43 -5.67 0.09
C ASN A 77 -4.94 -4.47 0.89
N TYR A 78 -4.05 -3.64 1.40
CA TYR A 78 -4.45 -2.43 2.12
C TYR A 78 -5.21 -1.48 1.21
N HIS A 79 -4.71 -1.21 0.01
CA HIS A 79 -5.38 -0.35 -0.95
C HIS A 79 -6.75 -0.90 -1.33
N ARG A 80 -6.84 -2.20 -1.54
CA ARG A 80 -8.11 -2.85 -1.86
C ARG A 80 -9.11 -2.73 -0.73
N ALA A 81 -8.67 -2.98 0.50
CA ALA A 81 -9.52 -2.85 1.69
C ALA A 81 -10.04 -1.42 1.84
N ARG A 82 -9.17 -0.44 1.62
CA ARG A 82 -9.54 0.97 1.70
C ARG A 82 -10.60 1.34 0.67
N GLU A 83 -10.45 0.89 -0.57
CA GLU A 83 -11.44 1.13 -1.62
C GLU A 83 -12.80 0.53 -1.26
N ILE A 84 -12.79 -0.67 -0.70
CA ILE A 84 -14.02 -1.34 -0.29
C ILE A 84 -14.69 -0.59 0.86
N LEU A 85 -13.93 -0.15 1.85
CA LEU A 85 -14.47 0.62 2.98
C LEU A 85 -15.10 1.93 2.50
N GLU A 86 -14.45 2.63 1.57
CA GLU A 86 -15.00 3.86 1.00
C GLU A 86 -16.29 3.59 0.24
N ALA A 87 -16.34 2.51 -0.54
CA ALA A 87 -17.53 2.15 -1.28
C ALA A 87 -18.70 1.81 -0.35
N ILE A 88 -18.44 1.08 0.72
CA ILE A 88 -19.44 0.74 1.73
C ILE A 88 -19.95 2.02 2.42
N SER A 89 -19.02 2.91 2.77
CA SER A 89 -19.38 4.19 3.39
C SER A 89 -20.31 5.01 2.51
N GLU A 90 -20.05 5.06 1.20
CA GLU A 90 -20.90 5.78 0.26
C GLU A 90 -22.29 5.15 0.15
N ILE A 91 -22.36 3.83 0.17
CA ILE A 91 -23.66 3.13 0.19
C ILE A 91 -24.46 3.52 1.43
N ASN A 92 -23.82 3.51 2.59
CA ASN A 92 -24.47 3.85 3.85
C ASN A 92 -24.93 5.31 3.88
N ARG A 93 -24.12 6.22 3.31
CA ARG A 93 -24.52 7.63 3.20
C ARG A 93 -25.74 7.80 2.31
N GLU A 94 -25.81 7.06 1.21
CA GLU A 94 -26.97 7.13 0.32
C GLU A 94 -28.22 6.60 1.00
N LEU A 95 -28.12 5.50 1.75
CA LEU A 95 -29.23 4.98 2.54
C LEU A 95 -29.71 6.00 3.56
N LEU A 96 -28.77 6.69 4.21
CA LEU A 96 -29.11 7.77 5.15
C LEU A 96 -29.85 8.90 4.47
N ARG A 97 -29.39 9.35 3.30
CA ARG A 97 -30.05 10.42 2.54
C ARG A 97 -31.45 10.04 2.14
N ARG A 98 -31.69 8.78 1.82
CA ARG A 98 -33.02 8.27 1.46
C ARG A 98 -33.89 7.94 2.66
N ARG A 99 -33.38 8.11 3.85
CA ARG A 99 -34.08 7.74 5.10
C ARG A 99 -34.46 6.27 5.14
N GLU A 100 -33.66 5.41 4.52
CA GLU A 100 -33.83 3.96 4.55
C GLU A 100 -33.03 3.35 5.70
N ALA A 101 -33.44 2.16 6.13
CA ALA A 101 -32.75 1.45 7.21
C ALA A 101 -31.32 1.09 6.81
N LEU A 102 -30.36 1.33 7.70
CA LEU A 102 -28.99 0.96 7.51
C LEU A 102 -28.76 -0.51 7.85
#